data_b837b1fe3038453a4b6fe6d09b72d66c
#
_entry.id   b837b1fe3038453a4b6fe6d09b72d66c
#
_cell.length_a   1.000
_cell.length_b   1.000
_cell.length_c   1.000
_cell.angle_alpha   90.00
_cell.angle_beta   90.00
_cell.angle_gamma   90.00
#
_symmetry.space_group_name_H-M   'P 1'
#
loop_
_entity.id
_entity.type
_entity.pdbx_description
1 polymer ?
#
loop_
_entity_poly.entity_id
_entity_poly.type
_entity_poly.pdbx_seq_one_letter_code
_entity_poly.pdbx_strand_id
1 'polypeptide(L)'
;MKLVVINALATSLGPFQGLPSGGVVKAGVNQQTVFDLDDEDQLEQALNGGLGDAIDDGDVSVFVRGDSNDLGQRLYCERITLGHAGLTDADTSQVISSGYELPEGAIQAGYRKNVSVAFAGGDVSAVTVDVGFAGAGAGDLLDDGQSIAAAAETFGAGANATPLVRRDIGGKTFQVKVDSVDGDVADLTAGAAVFELFYFVR
;
A
#
# COMPACT_ATOMS: atom_id res chain seq x y z
N MET A 1 17.43 5.54 -11.65
CA MET A 1 16.37 6.38 -11.02
C MET A 1 16.91 6.91 -9.69
N LYS A 2 16.56 8.14 -9.29
CA LYS A 2 17.01 8.72 -8.01
C LYS A 2 15.83 8.84 -7.05
N LEU A 3 16.00 8.31 -5.84
CA LEU A 3 15.07 8.47 -4.74
C LEU A 3 15.61 9.54 -3.80
N VAL A 4 14.86 10.60 -3.60
CA VAL A 4 15.20 11.68 -2.66
C VAL A 4 14.31 11.55 -1.44
N VAL A 5 14.90 11.26 -0.30
CA VAL A 5 14.20 11.16 0.98
C VAL A 5 14.53 12.38 1.82
N ILE A 6 13.50 13.11 2.23
CA ILE A 6 13.61 14.29 3.10
C ILE A 6 13.15 13.89 4.49
N ASN A 7 14.03 13.97 5.46
CA ASN A 7 13.74 13.66 6.86
C ASN A 7 12.91 14.78 7.49
N ALA A 8 11.83 14.43 8.16
CA ALA A 8 11.02 15.35 8.95
C ALA A 8 11.47 15.40 10.43
N LEU A 9 12.30 14.45 10.86
CA LEU A 9 12.78 14.31 12.23
C LEU A 9 14.19 14.87 12.41
N ALA A 10 14.54 15.19 13.66
CA ALA A 10 15.89 15.63 14.03
C ALA A 10 16.91 14.48 14.07
N THR A 11 16.45 13.23 14.15
CA THR A 11 17.28 12.01 14.21
C THR A 11 17.44 11.38 12.84
N SER A 12 18.45 10.52 12.67
CA SER A 12 18.57 9.68 11.48
C SER A 12 17.51 8.59 11.51
N LEU A 13 17.03 8.20 10.33
CA LEU A 13 16.04 7.14 10.13
C LEU A 13 16.63 5.99 9.32
N GLY A 14 16.07 4.82 9.48
CA GLY A 14 16.51 3.57 8.84
C GLY A 14 17.34 2.70 9.80
N PRO A 15 18.02 1.66 9.32
CA PRO A 15 18.22 1.37 7.89
C PRO A 15 16.95 0.88 7.20
N PHE A 16 16.65 1.42 6.02
CA PHE A 16 15.58 0.93 5.16
C PHE A 16 16.14 -0.14 4.21
N GLN A 17 15.59 -1.35 4.28
CA GLN A 17 15.99 -2.45 3.41
C GLN A 17 15.74 -2.09 1.94
N GLY A 18 16.56 -2.62 1.05
CA GLY A 18 16.45 -2.35 -0.39
C GLY A 18 17.10 -1.03 -0.84
N LEU A 19 17.43 -0.11 0.06
CA LEU A 19 18.14 1.12 -0.32
C LEU A 19 19.66 0.91 -0.35
N PRO A 20 20.36 1.50 -1.35
CA PRO A 20 21.82 1.50 -1.42
C PRO A 20 22.46 2.13 -0.17
N SER A 21 23.76 1.84 0.06
CA SER A 21 24.55 2.43 1.14
C SER A 21 23.97 2.23 2.55
N GLY A 22 23.25 1.12 2.76
CA GLY A 22 22.70 0.75 4.06
C GLY A 22 21.40 1.46 4.43
N GLY A 23 20.78 2.20 3.50
CA GLY A 23 19.43 2.75 3.64
C GLY A 23 19.23 3.75 4.78
N VAL A 24 20.28 4.44 5.23
CA VAL A 24 20.18 5.41 6.33
C VAL A 24 19.92 6.81 5.81
N VAL A 25 18.83 7.42 6.27
CA VAL A 25 18.48 8.82 6.00
C VAL A 25 19.16 9.71 7.04
N LYS A 26 19.81 10.78 6.57
CA LYS A 26 20.58 11.71 7.41
C LYS A 26 19.71 12.36 8.48
N ALA A 27 20.27 12.53 9.66
CA ALA A 27 19.66 13.26 10.75
C ALA A 27 19.46 14.74 10.43
N GLY A 28 18.35 15.29 10.89
CA GLY A 28 18.02 16.71 10.81
C GLY A 28 16.78 16.99 9.99
N VAL A 29 15.93 17.87 10.50
CA VAL A 29 14.68 18.30 9.84
C VAL A 29 15.02 18.92 8.47
N ASN A 30 14.30 18.49 7.44
CA ASN A 30 14.51 18.87 6.04
C ASN A 30 15.86 18.44 5.42
N GLN A 31 16.64 17.58 6.10
CA GLN A 31 17.82 17.00 5.47
C GLN A 31 17.43 16.02 4.37
N GLN A 32 18.11 16.17 3.24
CA GLN A 32 17.89 15.32 2.07
C GLN A 32 18.95 14.21 2.01
N THR A 33 18.50 13.01 1.74
CA THR A 33 19.36 11.89 1.37
C THR A 33 18.93 11.40 -0.01
N VAL A 34 19.87 11.23 -0.91
CA VAL A 34 19.61 10.77 -2.27
C VAL A 34 20.17 9.37 -2.43
N PHE A 35 19.33 8.46 -2.88
CA PHE A 35 19.71 7.08 -3.22
C PHE A 35 19.60 6.91 -4.74
N ASP A 36 20.63 6.35 -5.34
CA ASP A 36 20.59 5.93 -6.74
C ASP A 36 20.05 4.49 -6.78
N LEU A 37 18.86 4.32 -7.35
CA LEU A 37 18.21 3.02 -7.51
C LEU A 37 18.47 2.49 -8.93
N ASP A 38 18.80 1.20 -9.02
CA ASP A 38 19.08 0.55 -10.31
C ASP A 38 17.78 0.38 -11.12
N ASP A 39 16.68 0.01 -10.44
CA ASP A 39 15.39 -0.28 -11.05
C ASP A 39 14.21 0.04 -10.11
N GLU A 40 13.00 -0.28 -10.58
CA GLU A 40 11.76 -0.10 -9.81
C GLU A 40 11.60 -1.17 -8.71
N ASP A 41 12.23 -2.33 -8.87
CA ASP A 41 12.19 -3.41 -7.87
C ASP A 41 12.88 -2.97 -6.57
N GLN A 42 13.95 -2.16 -6.66
CA GLN A 42 14.60 -1.59 -5.48
C GLN A 42 13.71 -0.57 -4.75
N LEU A 43 12.92 0.23 -5.47
CA LEU A 43 11.93 1.12 -4.85
C LEU A 43 10.88 0.30 -4.10
N GLU A 44 10.38 -0.76 -4.72
CA GLU A 44 9.43 -1.68 -4.12
C GLU A 44 9.99 -2.31 -2.83
N GLN A 45 11.22 -2.81 -2.88
CA GLN A 45 11.91 -3.35 -1.71
C GLN A 45 12.08 -2.32 -0.59
N ALA A 46 12.40 -1.07 -0.93
CA ALA A 46 12.54 0.00 0.05
C ALA A 46 11.21 0.33 0.74
N LEU A 47 10.13 0.42 -0.01
CA LEU A 47 8.79 0.65 0.54
C LEU A 47 8.38 -0.48 1.50
N ASN A 48 8.62 -1.73 1.13
CA ASN A 48 8.40 -2.90 1.98
C ASN A 48 9.38 -2.95 3.18
N GLY A 49 10.59 -2.43 3.00
CA GLY A 49 11.66 -2.42 4.00
C GLY A 49 11.55 -1.30 5.06
N GLY A 50 10.34 -0.77 5.29
CA GLY A 50 10.03 0.22 6.33
C GLY A 50 9.97 1.67 5.83
N LEU A 51 10.40 1.98 4.60
CA LEU A 51 10.26 3.32 4.03
C LEU A 51 8.78 3.70 3.85
N GLY A 52 7.93 2.72 3.50
CA GLY A 52 6.49 2.91 3.39
C GLY A 52 5.85 3.35 4.71
N ASP A 53 6.23 2.71 5.82
CA ASP A 53 5.76 3.09 7.15
C ASP A 53 6.17 4.53 7.49
N ALA A 54 7.44 4.89 7.24
CA ALA A 54 7.94 6.23 7.50
C ALA A 54 7.26 7.32 6.64
N ILE A 55 6.79 6.99 5.43
CA ILE A 55 5.98 7.90 4.60
C ILE A 55 4.61 8.11 5.23
N ASP A 56 3.97 7.03 5.65
CA ASP A 56 2.62 7.07 6.21
C ASP A 56 2.59 7.78 7.57
N ASP A 57 3.59 7.52 8.41
CA ASP A 57 3.77 8.20 9.70
C ASP A 57 4.14 9.69 9.56
N GLY A 58 4.52 10.12 8.35
CA GLY A 58 4.94 11.50 8.08
C GLY A 58 6.38 11.81 8.51
N ASP A 59 7.14 10.79 8.86
CA ASP A 59 8.54 10.91 9.29
C ASP A 59 9.47 11.31 8.14
N VAL A 60 9.08 10.99 6.91
CA VAL A 60 9.80 11.35 5.69
C VAL A 60 8.87 11.84 4.59
N SER A 61 9.40 12.71 3.73
CA SER A 61 8.82 13.00 2.41
C SER A 61 9.72 12.43 1.33
N VAL A 62 9.14 11.74 0.36
CA VAL A 62 9.89 11.03 -0.66
C VAL A 62 9.56 11.56 -2.05
N PHE A 63 10.60 11.75 -2.86
CA PHE A 63 10.49 12.19 -4.25
C PHE A 63 11.26 11.24 -5.14
N VAL A 64 10.64 10.81 -6.22
CA VAL A 64 11.30 10.02 -7.27
C VAL A 64 11.67 10.94 -8.42
N ARG A 65 12.96 10.92 -8.83
CA ARG A 65 13.47 11.66 -10.00
C ARG A 65 13.88 10.66 -11.07
N GLY A 66 13.45 10.90 -12.30
CA GLY A 66 14.00 10.23 -13.47
C GLY A 66 15.44 10.69 -13.76
N ASP A 67 16.11 10.04 -14.72
CA ASP A 67 17.48 10.36 -15.12
C ASP A 67 17.59 11.67 -15.94
N SER A 68 16.48 12.24 -16.38
CA SER A 68 16.40 13.50 -17.10
C SER A 68 15.65 14.54 -16.29
N ASN A 69 16.28 15.61 -15.90
CA ASN A 69 15.81 16.94 -15.39
C ASN A 69 14.36 17.09 -14.90
N ASP A 70 13.62 16.01 -14.69
CA ASP A 70 12.26 16.03 -14.18
C ASP A 70 12.25 16.50 -12.72
N LEU A 71 11.40 17.47 -12.44
CA LEU A 71 11.04 17.86 -11.08
C LEU A 71 10.61 16.59 -10.34
N GLY A 72 11.26 16.27 -9.22
CA GLY A 72 10.96 15.08 -8.45
C GLY A 72 9.48 14.98 -8.11
N GLN A 73 8.90 13.82 -8.32
CA GLN A 73 7.51 13.53 -7.98
C GLN A 73 7.44 13.05 -6.54
N ARG A 74 6.55 13.66 -5.75
CA ARG A 74 6.34 13.23 -4.37
C ARG A 74 5.59 11.91 -4.36
N LEU A 75 6.07 10.97 -3.56
CA LEU A 75 5.38 9.72 -3.28
C LEU A 75 4.37 9.94 -2.14
N TYR A 76 3.17 9.46 -2.33
CA TYR A 76 2.06 9.48 -1.37
C TYR A 76 1.68 8.05 -1.02
N CYS A 77 1.11 7.89 0.17
CA CYS A 77 0.52 6.64 0.62
C CYS A 77 -0.97 6.86 0.91
N GLU A 78 -1.80 6.00 0.37
CA GLU A 78 -3.22 5.89 0.70
C GLU A 78 -3.45 4.60 1.47
N ARG A 79 -4.08 4.67 2.64
CA ARG A 79 -4.22 3.55 3.56
C ARG A 79 -5.68 3.23 3.86
N ILE A 80 -6.03 1.94 3.81
CA ILE A 80 -7.26 1.40 4.38
C ILE A 80 -6.88 0.47 5.52
N THR A 81 -7.32 0.80 6.74
CA THR A 81 -7.17 -0.07 7.91
C THR A 81 -8.48 -0.83 8.12
N LEU A 82 -8.39 -2.14 8.11
CA LEU A 82 -9.51 -3.06 8.25
C LEU A 82 -9.39 -3.85 9.55
N GLY A 83 -10.37 -3.67 10.45
CA GLY A 83 -10.56 -4.54 11.60
C GLY A 83 -11.88 -5.31 11.47
N HIS A 84 -11.99 -6.51 12.03
CA HIS A 84 -13.25 -7.28 12.01
C HIS A 84 -14.44 -6.47 12.54
N ALA A 85 -14.25 -5.60 13.53
CA ALA A 85 -15.32 -4.74 14.07
C ALA A 85 -15.85 -3.71 13.07
N GLY A 86 -15.15 -3.44 11.98
CA GLY A 86 -15.60 -2.60 10.87
C GLY A 86 -16.39 -3.35 9.79
N LEU A 87 -16.46 -4.68 9.90
CA LEU A 87 -17.23 -5.54 9.01
C LEU A 87 -18.59 -5.80 9.66
N THR A 88 -19.59 -5.06 9.23
CA THR A 88 -20.92 -5.01 9.88
C THR A 88 -22.06 -5.46 8.98
N ASP A 89 -21.79 -5.75 7.70
CA ASP A 89 -22.81 -6.17 6.78
C ASP A 89 -23.27 -7.61 7.05
N ALA A 90 -24.56 -7.79 7.23
CA ALA A 90 -25.20 -9.10 7.30
C ALA A 90 -25.34 -9.67 5.87
N ASP A 91 -24.20 -9.83 5.19
CA ASP A 91 -24.06 -10.37 3.85
C ASP A 91 -22.67 -11.03 3.74
N THR A 92 -22.48 -11.84 2.75
CA THR A 92 -21.20 -12.51 2.46
C THR A 92 -20.15 -11.59 1.88
N SER A 93 -20.45 -10.31 1.66
CA SER A 93 -19.47 -9.35 1.17
C SER A 93 -19.68 -7.93 1.69
N GLN A 94 -18.59 -7.19 1.88
CA GLN A 94 -18.60 -5.77 2.25
C GLN A 94 -17.47 -5.02 1.55
N VAL A 95 -17.77 -3.80 1.07
CA VAL A 95 -16.78 -2.90 0.46
C VAL A 95 -16.40 -1.81 1.45
N ILE A 96 -15.10 -1.65 1.67
CA ILE A 96 -14.51 -0.56 2.44
C ILE A 96 -13.71 0.33 1.47
N SER A 97 -13.99 1.62 1.50
CA SER A 97 -13.40 2.62 0.62
C SER A 97 -12.56 3.62 1.39
N SER A 98 -11.53 4.21 0.76
CA SER A 98 -10.80 5.36 1.29
C SER A 98 -11.70 6.60 1.48
N GLY A 99 -12.83 6.65 0.77
CA GLY A 99 -13.83 7.71 0.92
C GLY A 99 -13.61 8.93 0.02
N TYR A 100 -12.51 8.99 -0.73
CA TYR A 100 -12.25 10.08 -1.69
C TYR A 100 -11.55 9.58 -2.96
N GLU A 101 -11.61 10.40 -3.99
CA GLU A 101 -10.96 10.15 -5.27
C GLU A 101 -9.48 10.55 -5.20
N LEU A 102 -8.62 9.72 -5.75
CA LEU A 102 -7.21 10.04 -5.93
C LEU A 102 -7.05 11.26 -6.85
N PRO A 103 -6.03 12.11 -6.62
CA PRO A 103 -5.81 13.30 -7.45
C PRO A 103 -5.66 12.96 -8.93
N GLU A 104 -6.10 13.86 -9.82
CA GLU A 104 -5.79 13.75 -11.25
C GLU A 104 -4.28 13.65 -11.45
N GLY A 105 -3.84 12.83 -12.38
CA GLY A 105 -2.43 12.56 -12.63
C GLY A 105 -1.76 11.65 -11.61
N ALA A 106 -2.54 11.02 -10.69
CA ALA A 106 -2.02 10.01 -9.79
C ALA A 106 -1.60 8.76 -10.59
N ILE A 107 -0.34 8.32 -10.38
CA ILE A 107 0.26 7.16 -11.01
C ILE A 107 0.64 6.17 -9.92
N GLN A 108 0.17 4.93 -10.04
CA GLN A 108 0.50 3.85 -9.12
C GLN A 108 2.02 3.61 -9.08
N ALA A 109 2.59 3.53 -7.87
CA ALA A 109 3.99 3.21 -7.63
C ALA A 109 4.18 1.86 -6.94
N GLY A 110 3.23 1.45 -6.08
CA GLY A 110 3.32 0.19 -5.35
C GLY A 110 2.03 -0.12 -4.60
N TYR A 111 2.00 -1.30 -4.00
CA TYR A 111 0.90 -1.77 -3.16
C TYR A 111 1.45 -2.69 -2.09
N ARG A 112 0.94 -2.59 -0.87
CA ARG A 112 1.28 -3.47 0.25
C ARG A 112 0.01 -3.93 0.96
N LYS A 113 -0.01 -5.20 1.35
CA LYS A 113 -1.01 -5.79 2.24
C LYS A 113 -0.31 -6.36 3.46
N ASN A 114 -0.78 -6.01 4.64
CA ASN A 114 -0.32 -6.58 5.91
C ASN A 114 -1.51 -7.09 6.71
N VAL A 115 -1.64 -8.39 6.84
CA VAL A 115 -2.60 -9.05 7.71
C VAL A 115 -1.90 -9.34 9.03
N SER A 116 -2.11 -8.48 10.03
CA SER A 116 -1.48 -8.61 11.34
C SER A 116 -2.21 -9.61 12.26
N VAL A 117 -3.53 -9.76 12.06
CA VAL A 117 -4.35 -10.76 12.73
C VAL A 117 -5.22 -11.44 11.68
N ALA A 118 -5.16 -12.76 11.62
CA ALA A 118 -5.98 -13.56 10.71
C ALA A 118 -7.47 -13.27 10.91
N PHE A 119 -8.21 -13.15 9.81
CA PHE A 119 -9.66 -13.00 9.86
C PHE A 119 -10.30 -14.38 10.07
N ALA A 120 -11.09 -14.49 11.12
CA ALA A 120 -11.75 -15.72 11.52
C ALA A 120 -12.94 -15.44 12.43
N GLY A 121 -13.84 -16.39 12.55
CA GLY A 121 -14.94 -16.39 13.52
C GLY A 121 -16.28 -16.73 12.90
N GLY A 122 -17.28 -16.95 13.77
CA GLY A 122 -18.60 -17.37 13.35
C GLY A 122 -18.59 -18.69 12.56
N ASP A 123 -19.51 -18.79 11.63
CA ASP A 123 -19.62 -19.93 10.70
C ASP A 123 -18.81 -19.74 9.40
N VAL A 124 -17.93 -18.70 9.37
CA VAL A 124 -17.15 -18.36 8.19
C VAL A 124 -16.02 -19.38 7.98
N SER A 125 -16.04 -20.06 6.84
CA SER A 125 -15.04 -21.09 6.50
C SER A 125 -13.85 -20.53 5.69
N ALA A 126 -14.05 -19.43 4.97
CA ALA A 126 -12.99 -18.73 4.24
C ALA A 126 -13.28 -17.23 4.16
N VAL A 127 -12.20 -16.44 4.16
CA VAL A 127 -12.26 -14.98 3.96
C VAL A 127 -11.21 -14.58 2.93
N THR A 128 -11.65 -13.85 1.91
CA THR A 128 -10.78 -13.32 0.85
C THR A 128 -10.99 -11.83 0.66
N VAL A 129 -10.07 -11.19 -0.03
CA VAL A 129 -10.17 -9.78 -0.42
C VAL A 129 -9.89 -9.59 -1.89
N ASP A 130 -10.65 -8.67 -2.49
CA ASP A 130 -10.34 -8.03 -3.75
C ASP A 130 -9.92 -6.58 -3.46
N VAL A 131 -8.73 -6.21 -3.85
CA VAL A 131 -8.19 -4.88 -3.61
C VAL A 131 -8.00 -4.16 -4.92
N GLY A 132 -8.47 -2.92 -5.01
CA GLY A 132 -8.39 -2.18 -6.26
C GLY A 132 -9.08 -0.82 -6.18
N PHE A 133 -9.82 -0.49 -7.23
CA PHE A 133 -10.47 0.81 -7.36
C PHE A 133 -11.97 0.65 -7.60
N ALA A 134 -12.77 1.62 -7.17
CA ALA A 134 -14.20 1.63 -7.36
C ALA A 134 -14.56 1.50 -8.86
N GLY A 135 -15.46 0.58 -9.17
CA GLY A 135 -15.84 0.28 -10.56
C GLY A 135 -14.77 -0.45 -11.37
N ALA A 136 -13.71 -0.92 -10.73
CA ALA A 136 -12.65 -1.67 -11.39
C ALA A 136 -13.16 -3.01 -11.94
N GLY A 137 -12.82 -3.30 -13.19
CA GLY A 137 -12.93 -4.66 -13.72
C GLY A 137 -11.75 -5.53 -13.26
N ALA A 138 -11.79 -6.82 -13.56
CA ALA A 138 -10.74 -7.79 -13.18
C ALA A 138 -9.31 -7.35 -13.57
N GLY A 139 -9.14 -6.54 -14.60
CA GLY A 139 -7.84 -5.99 -15.02
C GLY A 139 -7.35 -4.79 -14.21
N ASP A 140 -8.15 -4.28 -13.28
CA ASP A 140 -7.84 -3.09 -12.46
C ASP A 140 -7.64 -3.44 -10.98
N LEU A 141 -7.65 -4.73 -10.62
CA LEU A 141 -7.40 -5.18 -9.27
C LEU A 141 -5.90 -5.21 -8.96
N LEU A 142 -5.54 -4.83 -7.74
CA LEU A 142 -4.21 -4.96 -7.16
C LEU A 142 -4.03 -6.35 -6.51
N ASP A 143 -5.11 -6.86 -5.93
CA ASP A 143 -5.26 -8.22 -5.40
C ASP A 143 -6.64 -8.75 -5.81
N ASP A 144 -6.73 -10.05 -6.13
CA ASP A 144 -7.95 -10.72 -6.56
C ASP A 144 -8.09 -12.05 -5.81
N GLY A 145 -9.15 -12.19 -5.00
CA GLY A 145 -9.48 -13.39 -4.25
C GLY A 145 -8.41 -13.84 -3.25
N GLN A 146 -7.59 -12.93 -2.73
CA GLN A 146 -6.50 -13.27 -1.83
C GLN A 146 -7.00 -13.57 -0.42
N SER A 147 -6.58 -14.73 0.13
CA SER A 147 -6.94 -15.11 1.48
C SER A 147 -6.33 -14.16 2.53
N ILE A 148 -7.15 -13.79 3.52
CA ILE A 148 -6.74 -13.08 4.74
C ILE A 148 -7.00 -13.90 6.01
N ALA A 149 -7.22 -15.20 5.85
CA ALA A 149 -7.39 -16.16 6.95
C ALA A 149 -6.07 -16.55 7.63
N ALA A 150 -4.94 -15.97 7.24
CA ALA A 150 -3.64 -16.14 7.88
C ALA A 150 -2.93 -14.80 7.98
N ALA A 151 -2.20 -14.60 9.08
CA ALA A 151 -1.33 -13.43 9.22
C ALA A 151 -0.19 -13.53 8.18
N ALA A 152 -0.05 -12.51 7.36
CA ALA A 152 0.96 -12.44 6.30
C ALA A 152 1.16 -10.99 5.87
N GLU A 153 2.39 -10.66 5.50
CA GLU A 153 2.71 -9.44 4.78
C GLU A 153 3.05 -9.79 3.34
N THR A 154 2.45 -9.08 2.41
CA THR A 154 2.74 -9.22 0.98
C THR A 154 2.94 -7.84 0.39
N PHE A 155 3.98 -7.70 -0.43
CA PHE A 155 4.28 -6.50 -1.18
C PHE A 155 4.18 -6.80 -2.68
N GLY A 156 3.71 -5.82 -3.44
CA GLY A 156 3.45 -6.01 -4.85
C GLY A 156 2.07 -6.59 -5.13
N ALA A 157 1.77 -6.67 -6.40
CA ALA A 157 0.53 -7.21 -6.89
C ALA A 157 0.41 -8.71 -6.54
N GLY A 158 -0.74 -9.15 -6.05
CA GLY A 158 -1.03 -10.56 -5.81
C GLY A 158 -0.87 -11.43 -7.06
N ALA A 159 -0.93 -12.75 -6.90
CA ALA A 159 -0.64 -13.71 -7.97
C ALA A 159 -1.47 -13.54 -9.26
N ASN A 160 -2.61 -12.87 -9.19
CA ASN A 160 -3.51 -12.56 -10.32
C ASN A 160 -3.51 -11.08 -10.69
N ALA A 161 -2.73 -10.25 -10.01
CA ALA A 161 -2.69 -8.83 -10.30
C ALA A 161 -1.84 -8.56 -11.55
N THR A 162 -2.24 -7.54 -12.29
CA THR A 162 -1.42 -7.02 -13.38
C THR A 162 -0.10 -6.53 -12.78
N PRO A 163 1.07 -6.87 -13.35
CA PRO A 163 2.36 -6.37 -12.88
C PRO A 163 2.31 -4.86 -12.63
N LEU A 164 3.12 -4.36 -11.70
CA LEU A 164 3.30 -2.94 -11.39
C LEU A 164 3.64 -2.15 -12.67
N VAL A 165 2.66 -1.99 -13.52
CA VAL A 165 2.74 -1.06 -14.63
C VAL A 165 2.36 0.29 -14.04
N ARG A 166 3.16 1.31 -14.28
CA ARG A 166 2.82 2.72 -13.99
C ARG A 166 1.44 3.02 -14.57
N ARG A 167 0.42 2.75 -13.79
CA ARG A 167 -0.96 2.87 -14.19
C ARG A 167 -1.48 4.22 -13.74
N ASP A 168 -2.16 4.93 -14.63
CA ASP A 168 -2.94 6.10 -14.27
C ASP A 168 -4.14 5.68 -13.40
N ILE A 169 -4.17 6.19 -12.18
CA ILE A 169 -5.20 5.94 -11.18
C ILE A 169 -5.91 7.23 -10.73
N GLY A 170 -5.65 8.34 -11.40
CA GLY A 170 -6.31 9.62 -11.11
C GLY A 170 -7.83 9.54 -11.24
N GLY A 171 -8.55 10.22 -10.35
CA GLY A 171 -10.02 10.20 -10.30
C GLY A 171 -10.62 8.88 -9.83
N LYS A 172 -9.81 7.88 -9.46
CA LYS A 172 -10.30 6.59 -8.92
C LYS A 172 -10.32 6.61 -7.39
N THR A 173 -11.23 5.86 -6.79
CA THR A 173 -11.30 5.68 -5.34
C THR A 173 -10.72 4.33 -4.95
N PHE A 174 -9.72 4.32 -4.08
CA PHE A 174 -9.12 3.10 -3.56
C PHE A 174 -10.10 2.36 -2.65
N GLN A 175 -10.22 1.04 -2.81
CA GLN A 175 -11.17 0.22 -2.05
C GLN A 175 -10.67 -1.21 -1.83
N VAL A 176 -11.22 -1.83 -0.80
CA VAL A 176 -11.08 -3.24 -0.45
C VAL A 176 -12.48 -3.84 -0.36
N LYS A 177 -12.74 -4.90 -1.12
CA LYS A 177 -13.93 -5.74 -0.96
C LYS A 177 -13.52 -6.98 -0.17
N VAL A 178 -14.24 -7.27 0.89
CA VAL A 178 -14.06 -8.48 1.69
C VAL A 178 -15.18 -9.44 1.32
N ASP A 179 -14.83 -10.68 1.03
CA ASP A 179 -15.78 -11.75 0.74
C ASP A 179 -15.60 -12.89 1.75
N SER A 180 -16.70 -13.43 2.26
CA SER A 180 -16.75 -14.58 3.17
C SER A 180 -17.49 -15.75 2.53
N VAL A 181 -17.22 -16.95 3.03
CA VAL A 181 -17.89 -18.19 2.63
C VAL A 181 -18.56 -18.81 3.85
N ASP A 182 -19.79 -19.32 3.68
CA ASP A 182 -20.65 -20.01 4.65
C ASP A 182 -21.27 -19.12 5.74
N GLY A 183 -20.70 -17.95 6.05
CA GLY A 183 -21.23 -16.99 7.03
C GLY A 183 -21.10 -15.55 6.54
N ASP A 184 -21.77 -14.63 7.22
CA ASP A 184 -21.73 -13.20 6.90
C ASP A 184 -20.39 -12.58 7.35
N VAL A 185 -19.96 -11.50 6.71
CA VAL A 185 -18.73 -10.80 7.13
C VAL A 185 -18.86 -10.20 8.54
N ALA A 186 -20.09 -9.90 9.00
CA ALA A 186 -20.38 -9.44 10.35
C ALA A 186 -20.17 -10.52 11.43
N ASP A 187 -20.12 -11.81 11.05
CA ASP A 187 -19.91 -12.93 11.99
C ASP A 187 -18.43 -13.09 12.37
N LEU A 188 -17.52 -12.38 11.72
CA LEU A 188 -16.10 -12.41 12.03
C LEU A 188 -15.84 -11.83 13.43
N THR A 189 -15.10 -12.58 14.26
CA THR A 189 -14.78 -12.19 15.64
C THR A 189 -13.32 -11.82 15.85
N ALA A 190 -12.48 -12.02 14.84
CA ALA A 190 -11.08 -11.66 14.82
C ALA A 190 -10.69 -11.18 13.42
N GLY A 191 -9.66 -10.36 13.34
CA GLY A 191 -9.08 -9.91 12.08
C GLY A 191 -8.59 -8.48 12.17
N ALA A 192 -7.40 -8.25 11.62
CA ALA A 192 -6.84 -6.93 11.42
C ALA A 192 -5.89 -6.95 10.23
N ALA A 193 -6.07 -6.02 9.31
CA ALA A 193 -5.22 -5.85 8.14
C ALA A 193 -5.08 -4.37 7.78
N VAL A 194 -3.99 -4.07 7.08
CA VAL A 194 -3.73 -2.77 6.48
C VAL A 194 -3.45 -2.97 5.00
N PHE A 195 -4.04 -2.14 4.18
CA PHE A 195 -3.86 -2.10 2.73
C PHE A 195 -3.34 -0.72 2.35
N GLU A 196 -2.21 -0.66 1.68
CA GLU A 196 -1.51 0.59 1.34
C GLU A 196 -1.25 0.66 -0.14
N LEU A 197 -1.67 1.78 -0.72
CA LEU A 197 -1.42 2.14 -2.10
C LEU A 197 -0.40 3.27 -2.15
N PHE A 198 0.75 3.03 -2.77
CA PHE A 198 1.75 4.06 -3.01
C PHE A 198 1.57 4.63 -4.42
N TYR A 199 1.59 5.95 -4.52
CA TYR A 199 1.42 6.65 -5.80
C TYR A 199 2.16 7.98 -5.81
N PHE A 200 2.40 8.50 -6.99
CA PHE A 200 2.90 9.87 -7.20
C PHE A 200 1.95 10.62 -8.14
N VAL A 201 1.97 11.95 -8.06
CA VAL A 201 1.14 12.82 -8.89
C VAL A 201 2.04 13.55 -9.90
N ARG A 202 1.65 13.49 -11.17
CA ARG A 202 2.34 14.20 -12.27
C ARG A 202 1.92 15.65 -12.40
#